data_0aa9a949ba59e15e267c41b5532dd2c1
#
_entry.id   0aa9a949ba59e15e267c41b5532dd2c1
#
_cell.length_a   1.000
_cell.length_b   1.000
_cell.length_c   1.000
_cell.angle_alpha   90.00
_cell.angle_beta   90.00
_cell.angle_gamma   90.00
#
_symmetry.space_group_name_H-M   'P 1'
#
loop_
_entity.id
_entity.type
_entity.pdbx_description
1 polymer ?
#
loop_
_entity_poly.entity_id
_entity_poly.type
_entity_poly.pdbx_seq_one_letter_code
_entity_poly.pdbx_strand_id
1 'polypeptide(L)' 'MENLTFEEAFAQLEAAVSALQDGHLPLDRALHYYEQGMKLAQHCNTLLQQAELSVQQLTSSSNGTLTIKPLDI' A
#
# COMPACT_ATOMS: atom_id res chain seq x y z
N MET A 1 -12.23 -1.76 6.05
CA MET A 1 -10.89 -1.54 5.59
C MET A 1 -10.15 -0.48 6.37
N GLU A 2 -10.80 0.47 6.91
CA GLU A 2 -10.13 1.47 7.66
C GLU A 2 -9.38 0.96 8.85
N ASN A 3 -9.78 -0.16 9.39
CA ASN A 3 -9.12 -0.68 10.57
C ASN A 3 -7.99 -1.66 10.26
N LEU A 4 -7.67 -1.85 9.00
CA LEU A 4 -6.62 -2.78 8.68
C LEU A 4 -5.25 -2.15 8.86
N THR A 5 -4.33 -2.90 9.42
CA THR A 5 -2.95 -2.43 9.47
C THR A 5 -2.37 -2.58 8.07
N PHE A 6 -1.21 -1.99 7.84
CA PHE A 6 -0.57 -2.09 6.54
C PHE A 6 -0.30 -3.55 6.19
N GLU A 7 0.20 -4.32 7.14
CA GLU A 7 0.51 -5.72 6.87
C GLU A 7 -0.73 -6.50 6.50
N GLU A 8 -1.83 -6.22 7.20
CA GLU A 8 -3.07 -6.93 6.90
C GLU A 8 -3.60 -6.54 5.54
N ALA A 9 -3.56 -5.26 5.22
CA ALA A 9 -4.04 -4.79 3.94
C ALA A 9 -3.18 -5.33 2.82
N PHE A 10 -1.86 -5.35 3.02
CA PHE A 10 -0.96 -5.83 1.99
C PHE A 10 -1.16 -7.33 1.76
N ALA A 11 -1.37 -8.09 2.82
CA ALA A 11 -1.62 -9.52 2.68
C ALA A 11 -2.90 -9.78 1.90
N GLN A 12 -3.93 -8.99 2.15
CA GLN A 12 -5.17 -9.16 1.41
C GLN A 12 -5.00 -8.73 -0.05
N LEU A 13 -4.20 -7.71 -0.29
CA LEU A 13 -3.92 -7.28 -1.64
C LEU A 13 -3.19 -8.38 -2.40
N GLU A 14 -2.21 -9.01 -1.76
CA GLU A 14 -1.50 -10.10 -2.40
C GLU A 14 -2.44 -11.25 -2.73
N ALA A 15 -3.38 -11.53 -1.84
CA ALA A 15 -4.34 -12.59 -2.10
C ALA A 15 -5.23 -12.25 -3.29
N ALA A 16 -5.64 -10.99 -3.40
CA ALA A 16 -6.48 -10.58 -4.52
C ALA A 16 -5.70 -10.66 -5.84
N VAL A 17 -4.45 -10.25 -5.82
CA VAL A 17 -3.63 -10.32 -7.03
C VAL A 17 -3.40 -11.77 -7.44
N SER A 18 -3.17 -12.62 -6.45
CA SER A 18 -2.96 -14.03 -6.72
C SER A 18 -4.19 -14.65 -7.36
N ALA A 19 -5.36 -14.26 -6.85
CA ALA A 19 -6.60 -14.76 -7.42
C ALA A 19 -6.76 -14.29 -8.87
N LEU A 20 -6.36 -13.05 -9.15
CA LEU A 20 -6.48 -12.54 -10.49
C LEU A 20 -5.52 -13.22 -11.46
N GLN A 21 -4.42 -13.74 -10.94
CA GLN A 21 -3.47 -14.40 -11.81
C GLN A 21 -3.94 -15.81 -12.17
N ASP A 22 -4.97 -16.30 -11.52
CA ASP A 22 -5.48 -17.61 -11.82
C ASP A 22 -6.29 -17.50 -13.09
N GLY A 23 -5.92 -18.06 -14.12
CA GLY A 23 -6.59 -17.95 -15.39
C GLY A 23 -7.93 -18.65 -15.49
N HIS A 24 -8.39 -19.25 -14.42
CA HIS A 24 -9.65 -19.96 -14.47
C HIS A 24 -10.80 -19.20 -13.81
N LEU A 25 -10.59 -17.97 -13.42
CA LEU A 25 -11.64 -17.24 -12.78
C LEU A 25 -12.68 -16.72 -13.75
N PRO A 26 -13.94 -16.86 -13.45
CA PRO A 26 -14.96 -16.24 -14.28
C PRO A 26 -14.80 -14.72 -14.23
N LEU A 27 -15.23 -14.05 -15.27
CA LEU A 27 -15.03 -12.60 -15.37
C LEU A 27 -15.62 -11.83 -14.21
N ASP A 28 -16.80 -12.16 -13.78
CA ASP A 28 -17.43 -11.42 -12.70
C ASP A 28 -16.64 -11.58 -11.40
N ARG A 29 -16.01 -12.74 -11.19
CA ARG A 29 -15.21 -12.90 -10.00
C ARG A 29 -13.93 -12.15 -10.15
N ALA A 30 -13.35 -12.14 -11.34
CA ALA A 30 -12.13 -11.40 -11.59
C ALA A 30 -12.35 -9.92 -11.32
N LEU A 31 -13.50 -9.38 -11.74
CA LEU A 31 -13.79 -7.99 -11.49
C LEU A 31 -13.93 -7.70 -10.02
N HIS A 32 -14.53 -8.63 -9.28
CA HIS A 32 -14.67 -8.45 -7.85
C HIS A 32 -13.30 -8.36 -7.17
N TYR A 33 -12.39 -9.25 -7.53
CA TYR A 33 -11.06 -9.20 -6.94
C TYR A 33 -10.29 -7.96 -7.38
N TYR A 34 -10.53 -7.52 -8.60
CA TYR A 34 -9.88 -6.32 -9.09
C TYR A 34 -10.34 -5.10 -8.28
N GLU A 35 -11.62 -4.99 -8.02
CA GLU A 35 -12.13 -3.89 -7.24
C GLU A 35 -11.62 -3.93 -5.82
N GLN A 36 -11.56 -5.10 -5.23
CA GLN A 36 -11.05 -5.23 -3.90
C GLN A 36 -9.58 -4.85 -3.89
N GLY A 37 -8.84 -5.30 -4.88
CA GLY A 37 -7.42 -4.97 -4.96
C GLY A 37 -7.18 -3.49 -5.07
N MET A 38 -8.03 -2.79 -5.84
CA MET A 38 -7.88 -1.36 -5.98
C MET A 38 -8.09 -0.64 -4.66
N LYS A 39 -9.10 -1.07 -3.90
CA LYS A 39 -9.36 -0.46 -2.61
C LYS A 39 -8.23 -0.73 -1.64
N LEU A 40 -7.73 -1.95 -1.64
CA LEU A 40 -6.64 -2.30 -0.75
C LEU A 40 -5.36 -1.56 -1.13
N ALA A 41 -5.11 -1.41 -2.42
CA ALA A 41 -3.94 -0.69 -2.87
C ALA A 41 -4.02 0.77 -2.45
N GLN A 42 -5.19 1.36 -2.52
CA GLN A 42 -5.36 2.71 -2.10
C GLN A 42 -5.13 2.85 -0.61
N HIS A 43 -5.61 1.90 0.17
CA HIS A 43 -5.43 1.92 1.61
C HIS A 43 -3.94 1.80 1.95
N CYS A 44 -3.23 0.89 1.29
CA CYS A 44 -1.81 0.74 1.52
C CYS A 44 -1.05 2.01 1.14
N ASN A 45 -1.45 2.62 0.04
CA ASN A 45 -0.80 3.84 -0.41
C ASN A 45 -1.00 4.98 0.59
N THR A 46 -2.19 5.06 1.15
CA THR A 46 -2.49 6.07 2.15
C THR A 46 -1.61 5.87 3.38
N LEU A 47 -1.47 4.63 3.82
CA LEU A 47 -0.64 4.35 4.98
C LEU A 47 0.82 4.66 4.71
N LEU A 48 1.28 4.36 3.52
CA LEU A 48 2.65 4.67 3.17
C LEU A 48 2.89 6.17 3.11
N GLN A 49 1.93 6.92 2.60
CA GLN A 49 2.08 8.35 2.56
C GLN A 49 2.12 8.95 3.95
N GLN A 50 1.33 8.41 4.86
CA GLN A 50 1.34 8.87 6.23
C GLN A 50 2.68 8.58 6.88
N ALA A 51 3.24 7.41 6.60
CA ALA A 51 4.54 7.06 7.14
C ALA A 51 5.63 7.97 6.59
N GLU A 52 5.55 8.29 5.32
CA GLU A 52 6.52 9.18 4.72
C GLU A 52 6.46 10.56 5.34
N LEU A 53 5.28 11.06 5.60
CA LEU A 53 5.15 12.35 6.20
C LEU A 53 5.75 12.34 7.59
N SER A 54 5.53 11.29 8.35
CA SER A 54 6.09 11.19 9.67
C SER A 54 7.61 11.21 9.62
N VAL A 55 8.17 10.49 8.69
CA VAL A 55 9.61 10.44 8.56
C VAL A 55 10.17 11.79 8.16
N GLN A 56 9.49 12.48 7.23
CA GLN A 56 9.95 13.78 6.81
C GLN A 56 9.90 14.77 7.96
N GLN A 57 8.87 14.71 8.76
CA GLN A 57 8.77 15.60 9.87
C GLN A 57 9.87 15.35 10.87
N LEU A 58 10.18 14.11 11.11
CA LEU A 58 11.23 13.79 12.04
C LEU A 58 12.54 14.29 11.53
N THR A 59 12.83 14.13 10.28
CA THR A 59 14.09 14.53 9.77
C THR A 59 14.15 16.02 9.75
N SER A 60 13.11 16.69 9.44
CA SER A 60 13.15 18.11 9.39
C SER A 60 13.40 18.66 10.75
N SER A 61 12.80 18.10 11.74
CA SER A 61 12.98 18.61 13.02
C SER A 61 14.35 18.34 13.48
N SER A 62 14.95 17.32 13.03
CA SER A 62 16.23 17.02 13.54
C SER A 62 17.22 17.76 12.81
N ASN A 63 16.97 18.72 12.15
CA ASN A 63 18.00 19.36 11.55
C ASN A 63 17.85 19.50 10.19
N GLY A 64 17.01 19.09 9.75
CA GLY A 64 16.77 19.22 8.45
C GLY A 64 17.75 18.80 7.55
N THR A 65 18.68 18.51 7.90
CA THR A 65 19.66 18.25 6.95
C THR A 65 19.62 16.95 6.59
N LEU A 66 19.13 16.30 7.05
CA LEU A 66 19.28 15.11 6.81
C LEU A 66 18.94 14.57 5.80
N THR A 67 19.09 14.32 5.47
CA THR A 67 19.15 13.77 4.61
C THR A 67 18.49 12.69 4.25
N ILE A 68 17.65 12.68 3.91
CA ILE A 68 16.99 11.73 3.50
C ILE A 68 17.28 11.42 2.20
N LYS A 69 17.92 12.11 1.60
CA LYS A 69 18.26 11.83 0.36
C LYS A 69 18.61 10.55 0.05
N PRO A 70 19.02 9.87 0.73
CA PRO A 70 19.46 8.62 0.47
C PRO A 70 18.62 8.01 -0.44
N LEU A 71 17.53 8.24 -0.31
CA LEU A 71 16.75 7.60 -1.08
C LEU A 71 17.06 7.83 -2.37
N ASP A 72 17.52 8.78 -2.62
CA ASP A 72 17.70 9.03 -3.88
C ASP A 72 18.72 8.35 -4.35
N ILE A 73 19.10 7.73 -3.76
CA ILE A 73 20.11 7.05 -4.20
C ILE A 73 19.99 6.51 -5.24
#